data_2555605ea8c2f2318aea259cdc311c53
#
_entry.id   2555605ea8c2f2318aea259cdc311c53
#
_cell.length_a   1.000
_cell.length_b   1.000
_cell.length_c   1.000
_cell.angle_alpha   90.00
_cell.angle_beta   90.00
_cell.angle_gamma   90.00
#
_symmetry.space_group_name_H-M   'P 1'
#
loop_
_entity.id
_entity.type
_entity.pdbx_description
1 polymer ?
#
loop_
_entity_poly.entity_id
_entity_poly.type
_entity_poly.pdbx_seq_one_letter_code
_entity_poly.pdbx_strand_id
1 'polypeptide(L)'
;MDISPTVTEFEEYKILLSHLDNPEKTDATFERLQTCAKSTLPDHDKLEAHLGKLWNSFLHLASQQSHSSNDQDSLVKLLQTLDTEAPSIKDANGKEVEVDGHAVYNDLPLFGQQARECWNFPDDKEVDTKTRDTWINVNAFVARLTAAAVNPHGGERQGYNALDYSLYGVWSLRSALEEDLSNLPAKTTSDASIGAAAVWMLYAGPTLKGLSDSDKTYSGKVARSGFKYKDREWRGYTKDRWEAWTKELTQAEALVQDDSIKELVERATKAMK
;
A
#
# COMPACT_ATOMS: atom_id res chain seq x y z
N MET A 1 -6.63 6.15 -11.79
CA MET A 1 -5.92 6.79 -10.66
C MET A 1 -5.50 8.18 -11.15
N ASP A 2 -6.26 9.17 -10.75
CA ASP A 2 -5.98 10.55 -11.19
C ASP A 2 -5.10 11.23 -10.12
N ILE A 3 -3.85 10.75 -10.03
CA ILE A 3 -2.85 11.41 -9.22
C ILE A 3 -2.50 12.69 -9.98
N SER A 4 -2.83 13.83 -9.37
CA SER A 4 -2.71 15.15 -9.98
C SER A 4 -1.38 15.29 -10.76
N PRO A 5 -1.41 15.81 -12.00
CA PRO A 5 -0.19 16.07 -12.79
C PRO A 5 0.81 17.00 -12.07
N THR A 6 0.39 17.68 -11.02
CA THR A 6 1.23 18.58 -10.22
C THR A 6 2.14 17.86 -9.20
N VAL A 7 1.96 16.55 -8.94
CA VAL A 7 2.80 15.84 -7.94
C VAL A 7 4.29 15.91 -8.26
N THR A 8 4.66 15.80 -9.54
CA THR A 8 6.07 15.88 -9.97
C THR A 8 6.72 17.24 -9.76
N GLU A 9 5.92 18.28 -9.49
CA GLU A 9 6.41 19.63 -9.18
C GLU A 9 6.75 19.82 -7.70
N PHE A 10 6.25 18.94 -6.81
CA PHE A 10 6.49 19.05 -5.38
C PHE A 10 7.98 18.86 -5.04
N GLU A 11 8.46 19.63 -4.06
CA GLU A 11 9.84 19.46 -3.57
C GLU A 11 10.00 18.08 -2.92
N GLU A 12 9.00 17.60 -2.22
CA GLU A 12 8.94 16.27 -1.63
C GLU A 12 9.14 15.16 -2.70
N TYR A 13 8.49 15.30 -3.86
CA TYR A 13 8.68 14.37 -4.97
C TYR A 13 10.13 14.37 -5.48
N LYS A 14 10.73 15.53 -5.67
CA LYS A 14 12.12 15.67 -6.14
C LYS A 14 13.13 15.09 -5.14
N ILE A 15 12.84 15.25 -3.83
CA ILE A 15 13.64 14.65 -2.76
C ILE A 15 13.59 13.12 -2.86
N LEU A 16 12.39 12.53 -2.98
CA LEU A 16 12.23 11.08 -3.07
C LEU A 16 12.81 10.51 -4.37
N LEU A 17 12.65 11.21 -5.49
CA LEU A 17 13.26 10.80 -6.76
C LEU A 17 14.79 10.78 -6.65
N SER A 18 15.39 11.81 -6.03
CA SER A 18 16.84 11.86 -5.78
C SER A 18 17.32 10.76 -4.82
N HIS A 19 16.45 10.31 -3.89
CA HIS A 19 16.74 9.17 -3.02
C HIS A 19 16.80 7.86 -3.81
N LEU A 20 15.90 7.65 -4.76
CA LEU A 20 15.93 6.45 -5.62
C LEU A 20 17.22 6.35 -6.44
N ASP A 21 17.80 7.48 -6.87
CA ASP A 21 19.10 7.52 -7.54
C ASP A 21 20.27 7.18 -6.59
N ASN A 22 20.10 7.39 -5.27
CA ASN A 22 21.15 7.23 -4.26
C ASN A 22 20.55 6.72 -2.93
N PRO A 23 20.07 5.47 -2.85
CA PRO A 23 19.33 4.97 -1.67
C PRO A 23 20.16 4.91 -0.38
N GLU A 24 21.48 4.89 -0.51
CA GLU A 24 22.41 4.88 0.64
C GLU A 24 22.47 6.23 1.38
N LYS A 25 22.00 7.33 0.77
CA LYS A 25 22.03 8.69 1.36
C LYS A 25 20.76 9.01 2.14
N THR A 26 20.28 8.10 2.98
CA THR A 26 19.04 8.25 3.75
C THR A 26 19.08 9.48 4.67
N ASP A 27 20.21 9.74 5.37
CA ASP A 27 20.37 10.90 6.25
C ASP A 27 20.18 12.22 5.50
N ALA A 28 20.79 12.36 4.31
CA ALA A 28 20.63 13.56 3.49
C ALA A 28 19.17 13.75 3.01
N THR A 29 18.46 12.65 2.75
CA THR A 29 17.03 12.67 2.44
C THR A 29 16.22 13.19 3.63
N PHE A 30 16.51 12.70 4.83
CA PHE A 30 15.85 13.15 6.06
C PHE A 30 16.10 14.62 6.36
N GLU A 31 17.34 15.10 6.24
CA GLU A 31 17.67 16.51 6.42
C GLU A 31 16.87 17.43 5.49
N ARG A 32 16.71 17.04 4.24
CA ARG A 32 15.91 17.79 3.26
C ARG A 32 14.42 17.76 3.63
N LEU A 33 13.84 16.61 3.96
CA LEU A 33 12.45 16.50 4.38
C LEU A 33 12.18 17.30 5.65
N GLN A 34 13.08 17.24 6.64
CA GLN A 34 12.97 18.04 7.86
C GLN A 34 13.04 19.54 7.56
N THR A 35 13.87 19.95 6.61
CA THR A 35 13.95 21.36 6.19
C THR A 35 12.62 21.81 5.59
N CYS A 36 11.98 20.98 4.76
CA CYS A 36 10.63 21.26 4.25
C CYS A 36 9.62 21.40 5.41
N ALA A 37 9.57 20.44 6.33
CA ALA A 37 8.63 20.48 7.46
C ALA A 37 8.85 21.71 8.35
N LYS A 38 10.11 22.01 8.72
CA LYS A 38 10.46 23.18 9.54
C LYS A 38 10.09 24.50 8.87
N SER A 39 10.16 24.60 7.55
CA SER A 39 9.77 25.81 6.82
C SER A 39 8.28 26.11 6.87
N THR A 40 7.45 25.16 7.27
CA THR A 40 6.00 25.32 7.40
C THR A 40 5.60 25.92 8.77
N LEU A 41 6.45 25.74 9.78
CA LEU A 41 6.15 26.16 11.16
C LEU A 41 6.10 27.68 11.31
N PRO A 42 5.21 28.20 12.19
CA PRO A 42 4.33 27.47 13.11
C PRO A 42 2.94 27.12 12.52
N ASP A 43 2.78 27.16 11.21
CA ASP A 43 1.50 26.99 10.53
C ASP A 43 1.19 25.48 10.36
N HIS A 44 0.27 24.93 11.17
CA HIS A 44 -0.10 23.53 11.16
C HIS A 44 -0.79 23.10 9.85
N ASP A 45 -1.59 23.96 9.23
CA ASP A 45 -2.26 23.62 7.96
C ASP A 45 -1.21 23.42 6.83
N LYS A 46 -0.13 24.23 6.86
CA LYS A 46 0.98 24.06 5.92
C LYS A 46 1.79 22.78 6.21
N LEU A 47 1.94 22.41 7.47
CA LEU A 47 2.61 21.16 7.85
C LEU A 47 1.81 19.94 7.37
N GLU A 48 0.50 19.92 7.57
CA GLU A 48 -0.37 18.86 7.03
C GLU A 48 -0.33 18.81 5.50
N ALA A 49 -0.34 19.99 4.85
CA ALA A 49 -0.18 20.06 3.40
C ALA A 49 1.18 19.52 2.91
N HIS A 50 2.28 19.75 3.67
CA HIS A 50 3.59 19.15 3.41
C HIS A 50 3.51 17.61 3.50
N LEU A 51 2.93 17.07 4.58
CA LEU A 51 2.74 15.62 4.73
C LEU A 51 1.88 15.04 3.60
N GLY A 52 0.78 15.70 3.24
CA GLY A 52 -0.05 15.29 2.11
C GLY A 52 0.74 15.22 0.80
N LYS A 53 1.58 16.21 0.51
CA LYS A 53 2.47 16.21 -0.67
C LYS A 53 3.50 15.07 -0.60
N LEU A 54 4.10 14.85 0.55
CA LEU A 54 5.08 13.79 0.77
C LEU A 54 4.46 12.41 0.52
N TRP A 55 3.32 12.12 1.14
CA TRP A 55 2.66 10.83 1.00
C TRP A 55 2.14 10.59 -0.42
N ASN A 56 1.58 11.62 -1.07
CA ASN A 56 1.22 11.55 -2.48
C ASN A 56 2.44 11.29 -3.37
N SER A 57 3.60 11.86 -3.04
CA SER A 57 4.85 11.63 -3.78
C SER A 57 5.32 10.19 -3.66
N PHE A 58 5.27 9.58 -2.47
CA PHE A 58 5.56 8.15 -2.29
C PHE A 58 4.65 7.27 -3.12
N LEU A 59 3.33 7.48 -3.01
CA LEU A 59 2.33 6.68 -3.71
C LEU A 59 2.45 6.86 -5.24
N HIS A 60 2.71 8.08 -5.70
CA HIS A 60 2.91 8.35 -7.12
C HIS A 60 4.17 7.66 -7.64
N LEU A 61 5.33 7.82 -6.99
CA LEU A 61 6.56 7.15 -7.40
C LEU A 61 6.37 5.63 -7.42
N ALA A 62 5.80 5.04 -6.36
CA ALA A 62 5.52 3.62 -6.30
C ALA A 62 4.61 3.16 -7.45
N SER A 63 3.61 3.96 -7.82
CA SER A 63 2.70 3.64 -8.92
C SER A 63 3.38 3.62 -10.29
N GLN A 64 4.45 4.40 -10.48
CA GLN A 64 5.20 4.49 -11.73
C GLN A 64 6.33 3.44 -11.83
N GLN A 65 6.76 2.85 -10.72
CA GLN A 65 7.77 1.79 -10.69
C GLN A 65 7.11 0.42 -10.87
N SER A 66 7.68 -0.42 -11.74
CA SER A 66 7.21 -1.81 -11.87
C SER A 66 7.11 -2.47 -10.50
N HIS A 67 6.06 -3.27 -10.29
CA HIS A 67 5.87 -4.01 -9.05
C HIS A 67 7.08 -4.87 -8.65
N SER A 68 7.96 -5.23 -9.58
CA SER A 68 9.19 -6.02 -9.34
C SER A 68 10.47 -5.19 -9.25
N SER A 69 10.39 -3.86 -9.35
CA SER A 69 11.56 -2.97 -9.26
C SER A 69 12.13 -2.91 -7.84
N ASN A 70 13.46 -2.84 -7.73
CA ASN A 70 14.16 -2.55 -6.47
C ASN A 70 13.79 -1.16 -5.90
N ASP A 71 13.33 -0.23 -6.73
CA ASP A 71 12.88 1.10 -6.29
C ASP A 71 11.66 0.98 -5.36
N GLN A 72 10.79 -0.01 -5.58
CA GLN A 72 9.70 -0.33 -4.66
C GLN A 72 10.24 -0.66 -3.25
N ASP A 73 11.26 -1.52 -3.18
CA ASP A 73 11.87 -1.91 -1.91
C ASP A 73 12.61 -0.73 -1.25
N SER A 74 13.25 0.14 -2.04
CA SER A 74 13.90 1.35 -1.56
C SER A 74 12.91 2.34 -0.95
N LEU A 75 11.74 2.55 -1.58
CA LEU A 75 10.67 3.39 -1.03
C LEU A 75 10.07 2.81 0.27
N VAL A 76 9.87 1.49 0.33
CA VAL A 76 9.40 0.81 1.55
C VAL A 76 10.40 0.98 2.68
N LYS A 77 11.69 0.76 2.42
CA LYS A 77 12.76 0.93 3.41
C LYS A 77 12.84 2.36 3.92
N LEU A 78 12.71 3.35 3.02
CA LEU A 78 12.71 4.76 3.43
C LEU A 78 11.53 5.08 4.35
N LEU A 79 10.31 4.59 4.07
CA LEU A 79 9.15 4.77 4.95
C LEU A 79 9.33 4.09 6.31
N GLN A 80 9.89 2.86 6.35
CA GLN A 80 10.22 2.18 7.61
C GLN A 80 11.21 3.01 8.44
N THR A 81 12.23 3.55 7.80
CA THR A 81 13.24 4.36 8.48
C THR A 81 12.67 5.71 8.94
N LEU A 82 11.76 6.32 8.16
CA LEU A 82 11.00 7.51 8.60
C LEU A 82 10.16 7.22 9.84
N ASP A 83 9.46 6.08 9.88
CA ASP A 83 8.64 5.70 11.03
C ASP A 83 9.47 5.44 12.30
N THR A 84 10.66 4.87 12.17
CA THR A 84 11.43 4.37 13.31
C THR A 84 12.61 5.25 13.73
N GLU A 85 13.24 5.96 12.79
CA GLU A 85 14.54 6.62 12.99
C GLU A 85 14.52 8.12 12.67
N ALA A 86 13.43 8.66 12.08
CA ALA A 86 13.39 10.08 11.76
C ALA A 86 13.47 10.92 13.06
N PRO A 87 14.38 11.91 13.11
CA PRO A 87 14.48 12.78 14.26
C PRO A 87 13.21 13.63 14.42
N SER A 88 12.77 13.85 15.67
CA SER A 88 11.61 14.69 15.98
C SER A 88 11.76 16.10 15.41
N ILE A 89 10.67 16.62 14.86
CA ILE A 89 10.57 18.03 14.49
C ILE A 89 10.24 18.84 15.74
N LYS A 90 10.99 19.91 16.02
CA LYS A 90 10.77 20.79 17.17
C LYS A 90 10.43 22.20 16.71
N ASP A 91 9.52 22.84 17.45
CA ASP A 91 9.18 24.25 17.28
C ASP A 91 10.29 25.20 17.81
N ALA A 92 10.07 26.51 17.70
CA ALA A 92 11.01 27.51 18.17
C ALA A 92 11.27 27.48 19.71
N ASN A 93 10.39 26.85 20.48
CA ASN A 93 10.50 26.67 21.93
C ASN A 93 11.15 25.33 22.31
N GLY A 94 11.53 24.51 21.32
CA GLY A 94 12.12 23.17 21.53
C GLY A 94 11.09 22.08 21.84
N LYS A 95 9.79 22.36 21.76
CA LYS A 95 8.72 21.38 21.95
C LYS A 95 8.56 20.55 20.66
N GLU A 96 8.33 19.25 20.81
CA GLU A 96 8.03 18.37 19.68
C GLU A 96 6.72 18.77 19.02
N VAL A 97 6.73 18.76 17.68
CA VAL A 97 5.57 19.06 16.85
C VAL A 97 4.86 17.77 16.51
N GLU A 98 3.55 17.76 16.69
CA GLU A 98 2.67 16.63 16.45
C GLU A 98 1.61 17.00 15.41
N VAL A 99 1.15 15.99 14.65
CA VAL A 99 -0.02 16.05 13.76
C VAL A 99 -0.95 14.92 14.17
N ASP A 100 -2.20 15.23 14.50
CA ASP A 100 -3.19 14.27 15.01
C ASP A 100 -2.71 13.45 16.24
N GLY A 101 -1.84 14.05 17.09
CA GLY A 101 -1.28 13.38 18.26
C GLY A 101 -0.13 12.43 17.96
N HIS A 102 0.40 12.44 16.74
CA HIS A 102 1.55 11.65 16.28
C HIS A 102 2.72 12.57 15.93
N ALA A 103 3.95 12.11 16.15
CA ALA A 103 5.13 12.83 15.67
C ALA A 103 5.12 12.94 14.15
N VAL A 104 5.65 14.04 13.60
CA VAL A 104 5.49 14.43 12.18
C VAL A 104 5.80 13.33 11.17
N TYR A 105 6.82 12.50 11.40
CA TYR A 105 7.18 11.41 10.50
C TYR A 105 6.99 10.02 11.14
N ASN A 106 7.18 9.90 12.45
CA ASN A 106 6.90 8.67 13.16
C ASN A 106 5.39 8.42 13.19
N ASP A 107 4.97 7.18 13.10
CA ASP A 107 3.57 6.76 12.98
C ASP A 107 2.90 7.16 11.65
N LEU A 108 3.62 7.80 10.71
CA LEU A 108 3.16 8.17 9.36
C LEU A 108 1.78 8.87 9.36
N PRO A 109 1.58 9.97 10.11
CA PRO A 109 0.28 10.63 10.21
C PRO A 109 -0.23 11.02 8.82
N LEU A 110 -1.53 10.87 8.58
CA LEU A 110 -2.22 11.12 7.31
C LEU A 110 -1.85 10.17 6.15
N PHE A 111 -0.83 9.30 6.24
CA PHE A 111 -0.48 8.40 5.14
C PHE A 111 -1.63 7.46 4.77
N GLY A 112 -2.29 6.86 5.77
CA GLY A 112 -3.45 5.99 5.54
C GLY A 112 -4.59 6.69 4.83
N GLN A 113 -4.84 7.98 5.12
CA GLN A 113 -5.82 8.79 4.41
C GLN A 113 -5.44 8.97 2.93
N GLN A 114 -4.19 9.35 2.65
CA GLN A 114 -3.72 9.51 1.27
C GLN A 114 -3.75 8.19 0.50
N ALA A 115 -3.34 7.08 1.12
CA ALA A 115 -3.46 5.75 0.53
C ALA A 115 -4.93 5.41 0.22
N ARG A 116 -5.88 5.77 1.09
CA ARG A 116 -7.32 5.56 0.86
C ARG A 116 -7.85 6.33 -0.33
N GLU A 117 -7.43 7.57 -0.53
CA GLU A 117 -7.79 8.36 -1.71
C GLU A 117 -7.29 7.72 -3.02
N CYS A 118 -6.13 7.08 -2.98
CA CYS A 118 -5.59 6.33 -4.11
C CYS A 118 -6.31 4.99 -4.37
N TRP A 119 -7.15 4.48 -3.45
CA TRP A 119 -7.78 3.15 -3.53
C TRP A 119 -9.11 3.16 -4.29
N ASN A 120 -9.27 4.08 -5.27
CA ASN A 120 -10.44 4.18 -6.11
C ASN A 120 -10.10 3.73 -7.54
N PHE A 121 -9.99 2.41 -7.73
CA PHE A 121 -9.80 1.83 -9.07
C PHE A 121 -11.13 1.89 -9.84
N PRO A 122 -11.14 2.31 -11.12
CA PRO A 122 -12.34 2.34 -11.94
C PRO A 122 -12.70 0.93 -12.41
N ASP A 123 -13.47 0.21 -11.60
CA ASP A 123 -13.93 -1.15 -11.88
C ASP A 123 -15.15 -1.22 -12.80
N ASP A 124 -15.78 -0.09 -13.07
CA ASP A 124 -16.96 0.08 -13.92
C ASP A 124 -16.65 0.40 -15.40
N LYS A 125 -15.38 0.56 -15.75
CA LYS A 125 -14.92 1.01 -17.08
C LYS A 125 -13.78 0.14 -17.60
N GLU A 126 -13.64 0.15 -18.93
CA GLU A 126 -12.42 -0.34 -19.55
C GLU A 126 -11.25 0.57 -19.16
N VAL A 127 -10.14 -0.02 -18.74
CA VAL A 127 -8.91 0.68 -18.40
C VAL A 127 -7.81 0.29 -19.39
N ASP A 128 -6.91 1.23 -19.67
CA ASP A 128 -5.73 0.97 -20.47
C ASP A 128 -4.66 0.18 -19.66
N THR A 129 -3.69 -0.35 -20.37
CA THR A 129 -2.58 -1.11 -19.77
C THR A 129 -1.82 -0.27 -18.74
N LYS A 130 -1.63 1.02 -18.98
CA LYS A 130 -0.93 1.91 -18.06
C LYS A 130 -1.69 2.06 -16.75
N THR A 131 -3.00 2.24 -16.80
CA THR A 131 -3.87 2.34 -15.61
C THR A 131 -3.86 1.03 -14.83
N ARG A 132 -3.93 -0.12 -15.53
CA ARG A 132 -3.82 -1.44 -14.95
C ARG A 132 -2.49 -1.60 -14.19
N ASP A 133 -1.37 -1.32 -14.86
CA ASP A 133 -0.04 -1.51 -14.29
C ASP A 133 0.20 -0.55 -13.10
N THR A 134 -0.25 0.70 -13.21
CA THR A 134 -0.23 1.67 -12.11
C THR A 134 -0.97 1.14 -10.87
N TRP A 135 -2.14 0.52 -11.07
CA TRP A 135 -2.92 -0.09 -9.99
C TRP A 135 -2.19 -1.28 -9.35
N ILE A 136 -1.64 -2.17 -10.16
CA ILE A 136 -0.86 -3.33 -9.68
C ILE A 136 0.37 -2.85 -8.90
N ASN A 137 1.07 -1.83 -9.40
CA ASN A 137 2.27 -1.30 -8.77
C ASN A 137 1.99 -0.69 -7.38
N VAL A 138 0.93 0.10 -7.23
CA VAL A 138 0.58 0.66 -5.92
C VAL A 138 0.11 -0.42 -4.94
N ASN A 139 -0.61 -1.45 -5.42
CA ASN A 139 -0.97 -2.60 -4.59
C ASN A 139 0.29 -3.36 -4.11
N ALA A 140 1.28 -3.54 -4.98
CA ALA A 140 2.55 -4.17 -4.63
C ALA A 140 3.32 -3.39 -3.56
N PHE A 141 3.33 -2.06 -3.67
CA PHE A 141 3.95 -1.18 -2.68
C PHE A 141 3.28 -1.32 -1.31
N VAL A 142 1.96 -1.21 -1.25
CA VAL A 142 1.21 -1.30 0.01
C VAL A 142 1.26 -2.72 0.59
N ALA A 143 1.32 -3.76 -0.25
CA ALA A 143 1.56 -5.13 0.19
C ALA A 143 2.93 -5.29 0.87
N ARG A 144 3.99 -4.70 0.30
CA ARG A 144 5.32 -4.69 0.93
C ARG A 144 5.36 -3.93 2.25
N LEU A 145 4.66 -2.79 2.35
CA LEU A 145 4.51 -2.07 3.63
C LEU A 145 3.86 -2.98 4.67
N THR A 146 2.79 -3.68 4.30
CA THR A 146 2.09 -4.62 5.19
C THR A 146 3.00 -5.80 5.60
N ALA A 147 3.81 -6.32 4.68
CA ALA A 147 4.80 -7.35 5.00
C ALA A 147 5.87 -6.83 5.97
N ALA A 148 6.28 -5.58 5.80
CA ALA A 148 7.25 -4.90 6.66
C ALA A 148 6.69 -4.53 8.05
N ALA A 149 5.37 -4.47 8.19
CA ALA A 149 4.68 -4.22 9.47
C ALA A 149 4.86 -5.37 10.48
N VAL A 150 5.16 -6.57 10.01
CA VAL A 150 5.48 -7.73 10.86
C VAL A 150 6.89 -7.55 11.41
N ASN A 151 7.00 -6.97 12.60
CA ASN A 151 8.24 -6.54 13.20
C ASN A 151 9.09 -7.71 13.72
N PRO A 152 10.25 -8.04 13.11
CA PRO A 152 11.18 -9.03 13.66
C PRO A 152 11.94 -8.51 14.90
N HIS A 153 11.82 -7.24 15.26
CA HIS A 153 12.58 -6.59 16.33
C HIS A 153 11.77 -6.18 17.58
N GLY A 154 10.50 -6.65 17.68
CA GLY A 154 9.82 -6.76 18.99
C GLY A 154 9.49 -5.44 19.71
N GLY A 155 9.25 -4.36 19.02
CA GLY A 155 8.74 -3.12 19.59
C GLY A 155 7.25 -2.97 19.30
N GLU A 156 6.39 -3.65 20.07
CA GLU A 156 4.96 -3.34 20.07
C GLU A 156 4.77 -1.95 20.68
N ARG A 157 4.65 -0.92 19.85
CA ARG A 157 3.85 0.24 20.24
C ARG A 157 2.42 -0.28 20.37
N GLN A 158 1.87 -0.26 21.56
CA GLN A 158 0.61 -0.90 21.93
C GLN A 158 -0.46 -0.76 20.83
N GLY A 159 -0.65 -1.80 20.01
CA GLY A 159 -1.81 -1.99 19.15
C GLY A 159 -1.85 -1.22 17.82
N TYR A 160 -0.98 -0.24 17.55
CA TYR A 160 -0.91 0.49 16.29
C TYR A 160 0.41 0.24 15.58
N ASN A 161 0.34 -0.16 14.30
CA ASN A 161 1.49 -0.27 13.42
C ASN A 161 1.22 0.59 12.17
N ALA A 162 2.02 1.64 11.99
CA ALA A 162 1.87 2.61 10.91
C ALA A 162 1.96 1.99 9.50
N LEU A 163 2.56 0.81 9.38
CA LEU A 163 2.73 0.08 8.12
C LEU A 163 1.68 -1.02 7.90
N ASP A 164 0.74 -1.26 8.85
CA ASP A 164 -0.30 -2.29 8.68
C ASP A 164 -1.45 -1.80 7.79
N TYR A 165 -1.35 -2.13 6.51
CA TYR A 165 -2.40 -1.90 5.51
C TYR A 165 -3.12 -3.20 5.12
N SER A 166 -3.16 -4.20 6.00
CA SER A 166 -3.78 -5.50 5.72
C SER A 166 -5.26 -5.40 5.34
N LEU A 167 -5.99 -4.39 5.81
CA LEU A 167 -7.37 -4.15 5.36
C LEU A 167 -7.46 -3.89 3.85
N TYR A 168 -6.48 -3.21 3.26
CA TYR A 168 -6.43 -2.98 1.81
C TYR A 168 -6.19 -4.29 1.05
N GLY A 169 -5.41 -5.20 1.65
CA GLY A 169 -5.26 -6.57 1.17
C GLY A 169 -6.61 -7.30 1.09
N VAL A 170 -7.43 -7.19 2.16
CA VAL A 170 -8.80 -7.77 2.13
C VAL A 170 -9.63 -7.18 0.99
N TRP A 171 -9.56 -5.87 0.75
CA TRP A 171 -10.33 -5.24 -0.32
C TRP A 171 -9.89 -5.69 -1.70
N SER A 172 -8.59 -5.72 -1.98
CA SER A 172 -8.05 -6.18 -3.27
C SER A 172 -8.35 -7.66 -3.52
N LEU A 173 -8.10 -8.52 -2.52
CA LEU A 173 -8.39 -9.96 -2.63
C LEU A 173 -9.89 -10.22 -2.78
N ARG A 174 -10.74 -9.51 -2.05
CA ARG A 174 -12.19 -9.63 -2.19
C ARG A 174 -12.65 -9.23 -3.59
N SER A 175 -12.23 -8.07 -4.09
CA SER A 175 -12.63 -7.58 -5.42
C SER A 175 -12.22 -8.54 -6.54
N ALA A 176 -11.05 -9.15 -6.43
CA ALA A 176 -10.55 -10.06 -7.45
C ALA A 176 -11.10 -11.50 -7.33
N LEU A 177 -11.27 -12.01 -6.11
CA LEU A 177 -11.43 -13.45 -5.88
C LEU A 177 -12.80 -13.81 -5.30
N GLU A 178 -13.52 -12.86 -4.75
CA GLU A 178 -14.83 -13.11 -4.14
C GLU A 178 -16.01 -12.50 -4.93
N GLU A 179 -15.72 -11.74 -6.00
CA GLU A 179 -16.72 -11.16 -6.89
C GLU A 179 -16.78 -11.94 -8.22
N ASP A 180 -17.89 -11.81 -8.94
CA ASP A 180 -18.03 -12.45 -10.25
C ASP A 180 -17.38 -11.58 -11.34
N LEU A 181 -16.13 -11.89 -11.66
CA LEU A 181 -15.36 -11.17 -12.68
C LEU A 181 -15.91 -11.33 -14.10
N SER A 182 -16.79 -12.31 -14.36
CA SER A 182 -17.40 -12.50 -15.68
C SER A 182 -18.34 -11.36 -16.06
N ASN A 183 -18.82 -10.61 -15.09
CA ASN A 183 -19.72 -9.45 -15.26
C ASN A 183 -18.96 -8.12 -15.37
N LEU A 184 -17.64 -8.10 -15.27
CA LEU A 184 -16.86 -6.88 -15.45
C LEU A 184 -16.90 -6.42 -16.92
N PRO A 185 -16.97 -5.09 -17.17
CA PRO A 185 -17.17 -4.55 -18.50
C PRO A 185 -16.01 -4.81 -19.47
N ALA A 186 -14.81 -5.09 -18.95
CA ALA A 186 -13.63 -5.32 -19.77
C ALA A 186 -12.63 -6.32 -19.18
N LYS A 187 -11.96 -7.03 -20.07
CA LYS A 187 -10.92 -8.02 -19.72
C LYS A 187 -9.72 -7.38 -19.02
N THR A 188 -9.31 -6.19 -19.42
CA THR A 188 -8.21 -5.45 -18.80
C THR A 188 -8.52 -5.07 -17.34
N THR A 189 -9.79 -4.82 -17.03
CA THR A 189 -10.24 -4.54 -15.65
C THR A 189 -10.14 -5.80 -14.79
N SER A 190 -10.49 -6.98 -15.30
CA SER A 190 -10.29 -8.23 -14.58
C SER A 190 -8.80 -8.56 -14.40
N ASP A 191 -7.96 -8.34 -15.42
CA ASP A 191 -6.51 -8.49 -15.31
C ASP A 191 -5.90 -7.56 -14.25
N ALA A 192 -6.39 -6.32 -14.15
CA ALA A 192 -5.96 -5.39 -13.11
C ALA A 192 -6.31 -5.88 -11.68
N SER A 193 -7.54 -6.37 -11.49
CA SER A 193 -7.99 -6.88 -10.19
C SER A 193 -7.23 -8.15 -9.80
N ILE A 194 -7.07 -9.10 -10.75
CA ILE A 194 -6.33 -10.36 -10.52
C ILE A 194 -4.86 -10.07 -10.26
N GLY A 195 -4.24 -9.17 -11.04
CA GLY A 195 -2.85 -8.73 -10.84
C GLY A 195 -2.63 -8.08 -9.47
N ALA A 196 -3.57 -7.24 -9.02
CA ALA A 196 -3.53 -6.67 -7.68
C ALA A 196 -3.58 -7.75 -6.59
N ALA A 197 -4.48 -8.72 -6.70
CA ALA A 197 -4.54 -9.85 -5.77
C ALA A 197 -3.25 -10.68 -5.79
N ALA A 198 -2.68 -10.92 -6.98
CA ALA A 198 -1.44 -11.68 -7.12
C ALA A 198 -0.25 -10.99 -6.43
N VAL A 199 -0.09 -9.66 -6.54
CA VAL A 199 1.00 -8.96 -5.85
C VAL A 199 0.82 -8.96 -4.34
N TRP A 200 -0.41 -8.92 -3.81
CA TRP A 200 -0.67 -9.09 -2.39
C TRP A 200 -0.22 -10.46 -1.90
N MET A 201 -0.57 -11.52 -2.62
CA MET A 201 -0.15 -12.89 -2.29
C MET A 201 1.35 -13.08 -2.43
N LEU A 202 1.97 -12.47 -3.45
CA LEU A 202 3.40 -12.58 -3.72
C LEU A 202 4.26 -11.87 -2.65
N TYR A 203 3.90 -10.64 -2.27
CA TYR A 203 4.74 -9.78 -1.42
C TYR A 203 4.35 -9.79 0.05
N ALA A 204 3.10 -10.07 0.38
CA ALA A 204 2.61 -10.13 1.76
C ALA A 204 2.06 -11.51 2.17
N GLY A 205 2.12 -12.51 1.31
CA GLY A 205 1.51 -13.83 1.52
C GLY A 205 1.78 -14.45 2.90
N PRO A 206 3.03 -14.56 3.37
CA PRO A 206 3.33 -15.08 4.71
C PRO A 206 2.66 -14.28 5.84
N THR A 207 2.64 -12.95 5.73
CA THR A 207 1.98 -12.05 6.69
C THR A 207 0.47 -12.28 6.69
N LEU A 208 -0.17 -12.29 5.50
CA LEU A 208 -1.61 -12.50 5.37
C LEU A 208 -2.04 -13.88 5.86
N LYS A 209 -1.19 -14.90 5.62
CA LYS A 209 -1.42 -16.24 6.18
C LYS A 209 -1.35 -16.22 7.70
N GLY A 210 -0.38 -15.56 8.30
CA GLY A 210 -0.26 -15.40 9.76
C GLY A 210 -1.49 -14.69 10.35
N LEU A 211 -2.00 -13.64 9.68
CA LEU A 211 -3.24 -12.98 10.05
C LEU A 211 -4.45 -13.92 9.95
N SER A 212 -4.47 -14.80 8.94
CA SER A 212 -5.52 -15.80 8.76
C SER A 212 -5.45 -16.91 9.81
N ASP A 213 -4.25 -17.32 10.20
CA ASP A 213 -4.04 -18.32 11.26
C ASP A 213 -4.42 -17.79 12.65
N SER A 214 -4.38 -16.47 12.85
CA SER A 214 -4.77 -15.77 14.08
C SER A 214 -6.18 -15.18 14.06
N ASP A 215 -6.98 -15.45 13.02
CA ASP A 215 -8.34 -14.96 12.85
C ASP A 215 -8.48 -13.43 13.04
N LYS A 216 -7.58 -12.63 12.40
CA LYS A 216 -7.61 -11.17 12.46
C LYS A 216 -8.91 -10.62 11.90
N THR A 217 -9.67 -9.91 12.74
CA THR A 217 -10.94 -9.29 12.36
C THR A 217 -10.88 -7.76 12.33
N TYR A 218 -11.83 -7.16 11.62
CA TYR A 218 -12.04 -5.71 11.56
C TYR A 218 -13.46 -5.37 12.00
N SER A 219 -13.63 -4.19 12.57
CA SER A 219 -14.95 -3.73 13.03
C SER A 219 -15.91 -3.44 11.87
N GLY A 220 -17.21 -3.58 12.12
CA GLY A 220 -18.25 -3.25 11.15
C GLY A 220 -18.26 -4.18 9.92
N LYS A 221 -18.52 -3.58 8.74
CA LYS A 221 -18.70 -4.30 7.47
C LYS A 221 -17.53 -4.11 6.49
N VAL A 222 -16.44 -3.48 6.92
CA VAL A 222 -15.33 -3.08 6.02
C VAL A 222 -14.62 -4.28 5.38
N ALA A 223 -14.58 -5.40 6.09
CA ALA A 223 -13.91 -6.63 5.65
C ALA A 223 -14.87 -7.82 5.46
N ARG A 224 -16.16 -7.54 5.19
CA ARG A 224 -17.15 -8.58 4.90
C ARG A 224 -16.77 -9.39 3.66
N SER A 225 -17.35 -10.59 3.52
CA SER A 225 -17.26 -11.43 2.33
C SER A 225 -17.84 -10.74 1.09
N GLY A 226 -17.31 -11.09 -0.09
CA GLY A 226 -17.86 -10.71 -1.40
C GLY A 226 -19.01 -11.61 -1.86
N PHE A 227 -19.47 -11.37 -3.09
CA PHE A 227 -20.69 -11.97 -3.62
C PHE A 227 -20.67 -13.52 -3.66
N LYS A 228 -19.56 -14.12 -4.12
CA LYS A 228 -19.42 -15.59 -4.18
C LYS A 228 -19.55 -16.27 -2.82
N TYR A 229 -19.23 -15.55 -1.76
CA TYR A 229 -19.17 -16.05 -0.38
C TYR A 229 -20.11 -15.28 0.55
N LYS A 230 -21.22 -14.71 0.02
CA LYS A 230 -22.19 -13.89 0.76
C LYS A 230 -22.80 -14.58 1.99
N ASP A 231 -22.83 -15.92 1.98
CA ASP A 231 -23.35 -16.74 3.07
C ASP A 231 -22.29 -17.03 4.16
N ARG A 232 -21.05 -16.54 3.98
CA ARG A 232 -19.98 -16.59 4.98
C ARG A 232 -19.98 -15.33 5.84
N GLU A 233 -19.80 -15.49 7.13
CA GLU A 233 -19.76 -14.37 8.08
C GLU A 233 -18.35 -13.81 8.28
N TRP A 234 -17.52 -13.82 7.24
CA TRP A 234 -16.15 -13.30 7.30
C TRP A 234 -16.12 -11.80 7.61
N ARG A 235 -15.24 -11.42 8.54
CA ARG A 235 -15.00 -10.03 8.94
C ARG A 235 -13.53 -9.66 8.96
N GLY A 236 -12.71 -10.37 8.20
CA GLY A 236 -11.27 -10.20 8.15
C GLY A 236 -10.60 -11.42 7.56
N TYR A 237 -9.49 -11.78 8.14
CA TYR A 237 -8.68 -12.92 7.76
C TYR A 237 -9.10 -14.13 8.58
N THR A 238 -9.39 -15.25 7.91
CA THR A 238 -9.69 -16.55 8.52
C THR A 238 -9.06 -17.66 7.70
N LYS A 239 -8.82 -18.84 8.28
CA LYS A 239 -8.21 -19.97 7.59
C LYS A 239 -9.00 -20.40 6.36
N ASP A 240 -10.33 -20.52 6.50
CA ASP A 240 -11.20 -20.92 5.40
C ASP A 240 -11.28 -19.85 4.29
N ARG A 241 -11.15 -18.56 4.64
CA ARG A 241 -11.06 -17.47 3.65
C ARG A 241 -9.73 -17.50 2.90
N TRP A 242 -8.62 -17.76 3.60
CA TRP A 242 -7.30 -17.95 2.98
C TRP A 242 -7.31 -19.12 1.98
N GLU A 243 -7.87 -20.25 2.38
CA GLU A 243 -8.03 -21.42 1.50
C GLU A 243 -8.88 -21.08 0.26
N ALA A 244 -9.98 -20.34 0.46
CA ALA A 244 -10.82 -19.87 -0.63
C ALA A 244 -10.02 -18.95 -1.58
N TRP A 245 -9.28 -17.97 -1.08
CA TRP A 245 -8.46 -17.08 -1.90
C TRP A 245 -7.37 -17.81 -2.67
N THR A 246 -6.69 -18.77 -2.04
CA THR A 246 -5.68 -19.60 -2.69
C THR A 246 -6.27 -20.40 -3.86
N LYS A 247 -7.43 -20.99 -3.66
CA LYS A 247 -8.16 -21.74 -4.71
C LYS A 247 -8.61 -20.81 -5.84
N GLU A 248 -9.26 -19.69 -5.51
CA GLU A 248 -9.80 -18.76 -6.48
C GLU A 248 -8.68 -18.10 -7.32
N LEU A 249 -7.54 -17.76 -6.73
CA LEU A 249 -6.40 -17.20 -7.49
C LEU A 249 -5.85 -18.22 -8.50
N THR A 250 -5.74 -19.49 -8.11
CA THR A 250 -5.30 -20.56 -9.02
C THR A 250 -6.28 -20.73 -10.20
N GLN A 251 -7.58 -20.56 -9.95
CA GLN A 251 -8.60 -20.66 -11.02
C GLN A 251 -8.65 -19.39 -11.88
N ALA A 252 -8.36 -18.22 -11.29
CA ALA A 252 -8.36 -16.93 -11.98
C ALA A 252 -7.29 -16.85 -13.09
N GLU A 253 -6.20 -17.64 -13.03
CA GLU A 253 -5.19 -17.72 -14.08
C GLU A 253 -5.80 -17.99 -15.47
N ALA A 254 -6.82 -18.85 -15.54
CA ALA A 254 -7.51 -19.16 -16.79
C ALA A 254 -8.34 -17.99 -17.36
N LEU A 255 -8.66 -16.99 -16.55
CA LEU A 255 -9.44 -15.80 -16.94
C LEU A 255 -8.56 -14.68 -17.46
N VAL A 256 -7.27 -14.68 -17.10
CA VAL A 256 -6.30 -13.64 -17.47
C VAL A 256 -6.00 -13.71 -18.96
N GLN A 257 -5.94 -12.56 -19.62
CA GLN A 257 -5.63 -12.44 -21.04
C GLN A 257 -4.17 -12.02 -21.29
N ASP A 258 -3.60 -11.21 -20.42
CA ASP A 258 -2.24 -10.68 -20.55
C ASP A 258 -1.22 -11.69 -20.01
N ASP A 259 -0.23 -12.05 -20.83
CA ASP A 259 0.75 -13.07 -20.47
C ASP A 259 1.63 -12.65 -19.28
N SER A 260 1.90 -11.34 -19.09
CA SER A 260 2.64 -10.84 -17.95
C SER A 260 1.87 -11.01 -16.63
N ILE A 261 0.55 -10.86 -16.68
CA ILE A 261 -0.32 -11.09 -15.52
C ILE A 261 -0.47 -12.58 -15.23
N LYS A 262 -0.50 -13.45 -16.26
CA LYS A 262 -0.45 -14.91 -16.06
C LYS A 262 0.81 -15.32 -15.31
N GLU A 263 1.98 -14.85 -15.78
CA GLU A 263 3.25 -15.11 -15.11
C GLU A 263 3.25 -14.65 -13.65
N LEU A 264 2.69 -13.46 -13.38
CA LEU A 264 2.55 -12.92 -12.03
C LEU A 264 1.68 -13.83 -11.15
N VAL A 265 0.53 -14.30 -11.66
CA VAL A 265 -0.38 -15.22 -10.94
C VAL A 265 0.32 -16.56 -10.66
N GLU A 266 1.05 -17.12 -11.63
CA GLU A 266 1.84 -18.34 -11.42
C GLU A 266 2.87 -18.16 -10.30
N ARG A 267 3.61 -17.05 -10.30
CA ARG A 267 4.59 -16.73 -9.25
C ARG A 267 3.93 -16.60 -7.88
N ALA A 268 2.81 -15.89 -7.79
CA ALA A 268 2.04 -15.75 -6.56
C ALA A 268 1.54 -17.12 -6.05
N THR A 269 0.97 -17.95 -6.93
CA THR A 269 0.49 -19.30 -6.59
C THR A 269 1.63 -20.22 -6.10
N LYS A 270 2.82 -20.10 -6.68
CA LYS A 270 4.01 -20.84 -6.21
C LYS A 270 4.50 -20.38 -4.84
N ALA A 271 4.41 -19.08 -4.55
CA ALA A 271 4.83 -18.50 -3.27
C ALA A 271 3.91 -18.85 -2.08
N MET A 272 2.66 -19.28 -2.36
CA MET A 272 1.69 -19.68 -1.34
C MET A 272 1.78 -21.16 -0.93
N LYS A 273 2.55 -21.96 -1.64
CA LYS A 273 2.77 -23.40 -1.34
C LYS A 273 3.86 -23.60 -0.32
#